data_6dadac79e768d165b72dfac1ce1bc5da
#
_entry.id   6dadac79e768d165b72dfac1ce1bc5da
#
_cell.length_a   1.000
_cell.length_b   1.000
_cell.length_c   1.000
_cell.angle_alpha   90.00
_cell.angle_beta   90.00
_cell.angle_gamma   90.00
#
_symmetry.space_group_name_H-M   'P 1'
#
loop_
_entity.id
_entity.type
_entity.pdbx_description
1 polymer ?
#
loop_
_entity_poly.entity_id
_entity_poly.type
_entity_poly.pdbx_seq_one_letter_code
_entity_poly.pdbx_strand_id
1 'polypeptide(L)'
;AVEHYVGLDVSLKLTAICIVDQTGKIEREGVVASNPEAIAAFIKLHAPHVARIGLETGATSTWLWTELNKMGLPVICIDARHAKAALRMQINKSDRNDAVGIARIMQCGWYKEVRVKDLDSHAIKALLVSRALLVKIKRDLEN
;
A
#
# COMPACT_ATOMS: atom_id res chain seq x y z
N ALA A 1 -5.77 12.00 -22.20
CA ALA A 1 -6.20 11.03 -21.20
C ALA A 1 -5.76 11.50 -19.81
N VAL A 2 -6.67 11.41 -18.84
CA VAL A 2 -6.38 11.82 -17.45
C VAL A 2 -5.62 10.69 -16.77
N GLU A 3 -4.43 11.00 -16.27
CA GLU A 3 -3.65 10.06 -15.47
C GLU A 3 -4.12 10.08 -14.01
N HIS A 4 -4.16 8.92 -13.40
CA HIS A 4 -4.51 8.75 -12.00
C HIS A 4 -3.33 8.20 -11.21
N TYR A 5 -3.27 8.58 -9.94
CA TYR A 5 -2.27 8.11 -9.00
C TYR A 5 -2.98 7.61 -7.75
N VAL A 6 -2.54 6.48 -7.24
CA VAL A 6 -3.25 5.77 -6.18
C VAL A 6 -2.34 5.56 -4.98
N GLY A 7 -2.88 5.82 -3.79
CA GLY A 7 -2.25 5.49 -2.53
C GLY A 7 -3.04 4.42 -1.80
N LEU A 8 -2.31 3.44 -1.27
CA LEU A 8 -2.88 2.34 -0.48
C LEU A 8 -2.37 2.44 0.95
N ASP A 9 -3.30 2.57 1.89
CA ASP A 9 -3.01 2.46 3.31
C ASP A 9 -3.52 1.11 3.79
N VAL A 10 -2.60 0.14 3.87
CA VAL A 10 -2.92 -1.27 4.11
C VAL A 10 -2.91 -1.57 5.60
N SER A 11 -4.01 -2.11 6.08
CA SER A 11 -4.07 -2.71 7.41
C SER A 11 -4.48 -4.17 7.30
N LEU A 12 -4.54 -4.87 8.41
CA LEU A 12 -4.72 -6.33 8.42
C LEU A 12 -6.00 -6.78 7.70
N LYS A 13 -7.11 -6.08 7.94
CA LYS A 13 -8.43 -6.47 7.41
C LYS A 13 -8.90 -5.58 6.27
N LEU A 14 -8.61 -4.29 6.36
CA LEU A 14 -9.12 -3.30 5.42
C LEU A 14 -7.97 -2.47 4.84
N THR A 15 -8.14 -2.06 3.60
CA THR A 15 -7.21 -1.17 2.91
C THR A 15 -7.96 0.09 2.49
N ALA A 16 -7.46 1.24 2.92
CA ALA A 16 -7.95 2.52 2.45
C ALA A 16 -7.28 2.86 1.12
N ILE A 17 -8.07 3.33 0.16
CA ILE A 17 -7.60 3.65 -1.19
C ILE A 17 -7.95 5.11 -1.47
N CYS A 18 -6.98 5.87 -1.95
CA CYS A 18 -7.19 7.23 -2.43
C CYS A 18 -6.70 7.34 -3.87
N ILE A 19 -7.52 7.93 -4.72
CA ILE A 19 -7.21 8.17 -6.13
C ILE A 19 -7.17 9.68 -6.34
N VAL A 20 -6.04 10.17 -6.84
CA VAL A 20 -5.87 11.59 -7.19
C VAL A 20 -5.57 11.72 -8.68
N ASP A 21 -5.90 12.90 -9.23
CA ASP A 21 -5.56 13.22 -10.61
C ASP A 21 -4.14 13.79 -10.72
N GLN A 22 -3.75 14.21 -11.92
CA GLN A 22 -2.40 14.73 -12.18
C GLN A 22 -2.11 16.07 -11.47
N THR A 23 -3.12 16.72 -10.92
CA THR A 23 -2.95 17.95 -10.13
C THR A 23 -2.92 17.69 -8.63
N GLY A 24 -3.11 16.45 -8.21
CA GLY A 24 -3.17 16.07 -6.80
C GLY A 24 -4.55 16.20 -6.17
N LYS A 25 -5.57 16.51 -6.96
CA LYS A 25 -6.96 16.60 -6.49
C LYS A 25 -7.52 15.20 -6.27
N ILE A 26 -8.17 15.00 -5.12
CA ILE A 26 -8.81 13.73 -4.79
C ILE A 26 -10.03 13.52 -5.67
N GLU A 27 -10.04 12.45 -6.45
CA GLU A 27 -11.19 12.08 -7.28
C GLU A 27 -12.07 11.05 -6.59
N ARG A 28 -11.47 10.13 -5.84
CA ARG A 28 -12.23 9.11 -5.13
C ARG A 28 -11.42 8.55 -3.96
N GLU A 29 -12.14 8.25 -2.90
CA GLU A 29 -11.61 7.51 -1.75
C GLU A 29 -12.54 6.33 -1.47
N GLY A 30 -11.97 5.26 -0.92
CA GLY A 30 -12.75 4.10 -0.54
C GLY A 30 -11.99 3.19 0.40
N VAL A 31 -12.69 2.22 0.94
CA VAL A 31 -12.12 1.19 1.82
C VAL A 31 -12.60 -0.15 1.30
N VAL A 32 -11.66 -1.07 1.10
CA VAL A 32 -11.96 -2.43 0.64
C VAL A 32 -11.26 -3.45 1.54
N ALA A 33 -11.64 -4.72 1.39
CA ALA A 33 -10.92 -5.78 2.09
C ALA A 33 -9.46 -5.83 1.65
N SER A 34 -8.56 -6.17 2.57
CA SER A 34 -7.12 -6.26 2.30
C SER A 34 -6.78 -7.54 1.54
N ASN A 35 -7.30 -7.65 0.31
CA ASN A 35 -6.95 -8.71 -0.60
C ASN A 35 -6.71 -8.14 -2.00
N PRO A 36 -5.85 -8.78 -2.81
CA PRO A 36 -5.47 -8.25 -4.11
C PRO A 36 -6.65 -8.06 -5.06
N GLU A 37 -7.60 -8.98 -5.07
CA GLU A 37 -8.76 -8.94 -5.95
C GLU A 37 -9.66 -7.74 -5.68
N ALA A 38 -9.96 -7.47 -4.42
CA ALA A 38 -10.79 -6.34 -4.03
C ALA A 38 -10.10 -5.00 -4.34
N ILE A 39 -8.81 -4.91 -4.06
CA ILE A 39 -8.01 -3.72 -4.36
C ILE A 39 -7.95 -3.48 -5.86
N ALA A 40 -7.63 -4.52 -6.64
CA ALA A 40 -7.54 -4.42 -8.08
C ALA A 40 -8.88 -4.03 -8.72
N ALA A 41 -9.98 -4.61 -8.26
CA ALA A 41 -11.32 -4.31 -8.75
C ALA A 41 -11.67 -2.83 -8.54
N PHE A 42 -11.39 -2.30 -7.36
CA PHE A 42 -11.62 -0.89 -7.06
C PHE A 42 -10.81 0.03 -7.97
N ILE A 43 -9.52 -0.26 -8.13
CA ILE A 43 -8.62 0.56 -8.95
C ILE A 43 -9.03 0.51 -10.43
N LYS A 44 -9.32 -0.67 -10.96
CA LYS A 44 -9.72 -0.82 -12.37
C LYS A 44 -11.03 -0.13 -12.67
N LEU A 45 -11.96 -0.11 -11.72
CA LEU A 45 -13.25 0.53 -11.88
C LEU A 45 -13.13 2.08 -11.84
N HIS A 46 -12.33 2.61 -10.91
CA HIS A 46 -12.28 4.05 -10.65
C HIS A 46 -11.05 4.76 -11.22
N ALA A 47 -10.00 4.03 -11.55
CA ALA A 47 -8.76 4.58 -12.10
C ALA A 47 -8.23 3.71 -13.25
N PRO A 48 -8.97 3.63 -14.39
CA PRO A 48 -8.56 2.77 -15.50
C PRO A 48 -7.22 3.17 -16.13
N HIS A 49 -6.81 4.42 -15.97
CA HIS A 49 -5.55 4.95 -16.52
C HIS A 49 -4.54 5.25 -15.39
N VAL A 50 -4.47 4.37 -14.40
CA VAL A 50 -3.54 4.54 -13.28
C VAL A 50 -2.09 4.50 -13.76
N ALA A 51 -1.33 5.53 -13.38
CA ALA A 51 0.10 5.64 -13.71
C ALA A 51 0.98 4.99 -12.65
N ARG A 52 0.66 5.18 -11.38
CA ARG A 52 1.41 4.61 -10.25
C ARG A 52 0.47 4.31 -9.07
N ILE A 53 0.77 3.22 -8.39
CA ILE A 53 0.07 2.83 -7.17
C ILE A 53 1.13 2.66 -6.09
N GLY A 54 1.01 3.42 -4.99
CA GLY A 54 1.98 3.38 -3.90
C GLY A 54 1.45 2.64 -2.68
N LEU A 55 2.32 1.87 -2.04
CA LEU A 55 2.06 1.33 -0.70
C LEU A 55 3.34 1.37 0.12
N GLU A 56 3.19 1.51 1.43
CA GLU A 56 4.32 1.51 2.35
C GLU A 56 4.84 0.10 2.58
N THR A 57 6.15 -0.02 2.82
CA THR A 57 6.75 -1.28 3.25
C THR A 57 6.15 -1.73 4.58
N GLY A 58 5.77 -2.99 4.64
CA GLY A 58 5.14 -3.59 5.82
C GLY A 58 5.05 -5.10 5.69
N ALA A 59 4.42 -5.75 6.65
CA ALA A 59 4.34 -7.21 6.73
C ALA A 59 3.70 -7.87 5.50
N THR A 60 2.70 -7.20 4.89
CA THR A 60 1.96 -7.73 3.74
C THR A 60 2.36 -7.10 2.42
N SER A 61 3.31 -6.16 2.41
CA SER A 61 3.66 -5.38 1.22
C SER A 61 4.20 -6.23 0.08
N THR A 62 5.09 -7.19 0.37
CA THR A 62 5.64 -8.07 -0.65
C THR A 62 4.55 -8.91 -1.32
N TRP A 63 3.65 -9.46 -0.53
CA TRP A 63 2.53 -10.26 -1.04
C TRP A 63 1.62 -9.43 -1.94
N LEU A 64 1.17 -8.27 -1.45
CA LEU A 64 0.31 -7.38 -2.24
C LEU A 64 1.00 -6.88 -3.50
N TRP A 65 2.27 -6.46 -3.39
CA TRP A 65 3.05 -6.03 -4.55
C TRP A 65 3.10 -7.12 -5.61
N THR A 66 3.42 -8.35 -5.19
CA THR A 66 3.53 -9.49 -6.10
C THR A 66 2.20 -9.77 -6.80
N GLU A 67 1.12 -9.86 -6.04
CA GLU A 67 -0.20 -10.21 -6.60
C GLU A 67 -0.75 -9.09 -7.49
N LEU A 68 -0.62 -7.83 -7.09
CA LEU A 68 -1.10 -6.71 -7.90
C LEU A 68 -0.28 -6.53 -9.17
N ASN A 69 1.03 -6.77 -9.12
CA ASN A 69 1.86 -6.73 -10.32
C ASN A 69 1.50 -7.86 -11.30
N LYS A 70 1.17 -9.04 -10.81
CA LYS A 70 0.67 -10.15 -11.66
C LYS A 70 -0.61 -9.77 -12.39
N MET A 71 -1.41 -8.89 -11.82
CA MET A 71 -2.64 -8.38 -12.44
C MET A 71 -2.38 -7.23 -13.42
N GLY A 72 -1.12 -6.87 -13.65
CA GLY A 72 -0.74 -5.81 -14.57
C GLY A 72 -0.82 -4.39 -14.00
N LEU A 73 -0.91 -4.24 -12.68
CA LEU A 73 -1.00 -2.93 -12.03
C LEU A 73 0.39 -2.39 -11.68
N PRO A 74 0.65 -1.08 -11.91
CA PRO A 74 1.96 -0.47 -11.66
C PRO A 74 2.17 -0.13 -10.20
N VAL A 75 2.40 -1.14 -9.36
CA VAL A 75 2.54 -0.99 -7.91
C VAL A 75 4.00 -0.75 -7.52
N ILE A 76 4.20 0.21 -6.63
CA ILE A 76 5.50 0.63 -6.12
C ILE A 76 5.47 0.56 -4.60
N CYS A 77 6.45 -0.12 -4.00
CA CYS A 77 6.68 -0.07 -2.56
C CYS A 77 7.56 1.12 -2.21
N ILE A 78 7.15 1.91 -1.24
CA ILE A 78 7.92 3.05 -0.76
C ILE A 78 8.33 2.84 0.70
N ASP A 79 9.48 3.40 1.07
CA ASP A 79 9.97 3.32 2.45
C ASP A 79 9.03 4.08 3.39
N ALA A 80 8.54 3.40 4.43
CA ALA A 80 7.62 4.00 5.40
C ALA A 80 8.21 5.21 6.11
N ARG A 81 9.52 5.19 6.41
CA ARG A 81 10.19 6.33 7.05
C ARG A 81 10.22 7.54 6.14
N HIS A 82 10.53 7.33 4.86
CA HIS A 82 10.56 8.38 3.86
C HIS A 82 9.17 8.95 3.61
N ALA A 83 8.17 8.09 3.52
CA ALA A 83 6.78 8.50 3.38
C ALA A 83 6.32 9.34 4.58
N LYS A 84 6.62 8.91 5.80
CA LYS A 84 6.29 9.67 7.02
C LYS A 84 6.97 11.04 7.05
N ALA A 85 8.23 11.12 6.65
CA ALA A 85 8.95 12.39 6.58
C ALA A 85 8.31 13.33 5.56
N ALA A 86 7.95 12.84 4.38
CA ALA A 86 7.27 13.62 3.36
C ALA A 86 5.89 14.10 3.82
N LEU A 87 5.13 13.25 4.51
CA LEU A 87 3.82 13.59 5.06
C LEU A 87 3.88 14.64 6.16
N ARG A 88 4.93 14.61 7.00
CA ARG A 88 5.13 15.61 8.05
C ARG A 88 5.38 17.02 7.53
N MET A 89 5.86 17.14 6.32
CA MET A 89 6.11 18.44 5.69
C MET A 89 4.85 19.08 5.14
N GLN A 90 3.72 18.39 5.18
CA GLN A 90 2.44 18.95 4.73
C GLN A 90 1.82 19.80 5.85
N ILE A 91 1.50 21.05 5.51
CA ILE A 91 1.03 22.07 6.47
C ILE A 91 -0.38 21.74 7.00
N ASN A 92 -1.21 21.03 6.24
CA ASN A 92 -2.58 20.67 6.63
C ASN A 92 -2.70 19.16 6.85
N LYS A 93 -1.99 18.66 7.86
CA LYS A 93 -2.09 17.26 8.23
C LYS A 93 -3.45 17.01 8.89
N SER A 94 -4.41 16.52 8.13
CA SER A 94 -5.63 15.96 8.71
C SER A 94 -5.30 14.58 9.27
N ASP A 95 -5.99 14.18 10.35
CA ASP A 95 -5.89 12.83 10.94
C ASP A 95 -6.47 11.73 10.06
N ARG A 96 -6.64 12.00 8.79
CA ARG A 96 -7.12 11.03 7.82
C ARG A 96 -6.05 10.00 7.53
N ASN A 97 -6.49 8.85 7.04
CA ASN A 97 -5.60 7.75 6.66
C ASN A 97 -4.47 8.23 5.73
N ASP A 98 -3.38 7.51 5.76
CA ASP A 98 -2.18 7.87 5.00
C ASP A 98 -2.33 7.66 3.48
N ALA A 99 -3.45 7.09 3.02
CA ALA A 99 -3.70 6.83 1.60
C ALA A 99 -3.65 8.11 0.76
N VAL A 100 -4.22 9.20 1.27
CA VAL A 100 -4.20 10.51 0.59
C VAL A 100 -2.77 11.00 0.39
N GLY A 101 -1.97 10.92 1.46
CA GLY A 101 -0.57 11.33 1.40
C GLY A 101 0.24 10.48 0.43
N ILE A 102 0.05 9.17 0.46
CA ILE A 102 0.73 8.24 -0.45
C ILE A 102 0.33 8.51 -1.90
N ALA A 103 -0.96 8.75 -2.16
CA ALA A 103 -1.44 9.09 -3.51
C ALA A 103 -0.77 10.36 -4.05
N ARG A 104 -0.64 11.38 -3.21
CA ARG A 104 0.02 12.63 -3.59
C ARG A 104 1.52 12.46 -3.79
N ILE A 105 2.17 11.60 -3.01
CA ILE A 105 3.57 11.22 -3.21
C ILE A 105 3.73 10.54 -4.57
N MET A 106 2.83 9.65 -4.94
CA MET A 106 2.84 9.01 -6.25
C MET A 106 2.65 10.02 -7.38
N GLN A 107 1.75 10.98 -7.18
CA GLN A 107 1.47 12.02 -8.18
C GLN A 107 2.69 12.92 -8.41
N CYS A 108 3.34 13.40 -7.36
CA CYS A 108 4.50 14.30 -7.51
C CYS A 108 5.81 13.55 -7.83
N GLY A 109 5.86 12.24 -7.63
CA GLY A 109 7.05 11.42 -7.90
C GLY A 109 8.16 11.54 -6.86
N TRP A 110 7.89 12.16 -5.73
CA TRP A 110 8.90 12.43 -4.70
C TRP A 110 8.94 11.31 -3.68
N TYR A 111 9.43 10.15 -4.09
CA TYR A 111 9.51 8.97 -3.26
C TYR A 111 10.79 8.19 -3.54
N LYS A 112 11.16 7.35 -2.58
CA LYS A 112 12.22 6.38 -2.73
C LYS A 112 11.59 4.99 -2.86
N GLU A 113 11.74 4.38 -4.01
CA GLU A 113 11.26 3.03 -4.26
C GLU A 113 12.13 2.02 -3.53
N VAL A 114 11.48 1.08 -2.83
CA VAL A 114 12.16 -0.03 -2.19
C VAL A 114 12.10 -1.25 -3.10
N ARG A 115 13.25 -1.88 -3.34
CA ARG A 115 13.30 -3.09 -4.14
C ARG A 115 12.65 -4.23 -3.39
N VAL A 116 11.65 -4.85 -4.01
CA VAL A 116 10.92 -5.97 -3.42
C VAL A 116 11.84 -7.16 -3.18
N LYS A 117 12.86 -7.36 -4.02
CA LYS A 117 13.89 -8.39 -3.82
C LYS A 117 14.61 -8.25 -2.48
N ASP A 118 14.90 -7.03 -2.04
CA ASP A 118 15.57 -6.77 -0.76
C ASP A 118 14.62 -6.98 0.42
N LEU A 119 13.32 -6.81 0.20
CA LEU A 119 12.28 -7.07 1.19
C LEU A 119 12.01 -8.57 1.37
N ASP A 120 12.15 -9.37 0.32
CA ASP A 120 11.80 -10.78 0.33
C ASP A 120 12.52 -11.57 1.44
N SER A 121 13.83 -11.36 1.60
CA SER A 121 14.59 -12.09 2.62
C SER A 121 14.15 -11.72 4.04
N HIS A 122 13.87 -10.45 4.29
CA HIS A 122 13.41 -9.98 5.60
C HIS A 122 11.95 -10.33 5.85
N ALA A 123 11.09 -10.20 4.84
CA ALA A 123 9.67 -10.53 4.93
C ALA A 123 9.44 -12.02 5.17
N ILE A 124 10.19 -12.88 4.48
CA ILE A 124 10.11 -14.33 4.66
C ILE A 124 10.53 -14.71 6.08
N LYS A 125 11.63 -14.15 6.60
CA LYS A 125 12.06 -14.38 7.98
C LYS A 125 11.01 -13.94 8.99
N ALA A 126 10.43 -12.75 8.80
CA ALA A 126 9.39 -12.23 9.69
C ALA A 126 8.13 -13.10 9.66
N LEU A 127 7.70 -13.54 8.47
CA LEU A 127 6.55 -14.43 8.32
C LEU A 127 6.77 -15.79 8.97
N LEU A 128 7.96 -16.37 8.83
CA LEU A 128 8.31 -17.64 9.45
C LEU A 128 8.32 -17.54 10.97
N VAL A 129 8.89 -16.47 11.52
CA VAL A 129 8.90 -16.22 12.96
C VAL A 129 7.48 -16.02 13.48
N SER A 130 6.67 -15.21 12.82
CA SER A 130 5.27 -14.97 13.20
C SER A 130 4.43 -16.23 13.15
N ARG A 131 4.63 -17.06 12.14
CA ARG A 131 3.91 -18.33 11.98
C ARG A 131 4.29 -19.31 13.10
N ALA A 132 5.58 -19.42 13.42
CA ALA A 132 6.05 -20.26 14.51
C ALA A 132 5.46 -19.81 15.85
N LEU A 133 5.41 -18.51 16.11
CA LEU A 133 4.83 -17.94 17.31
C LEU A 133 3.32 -18.21 17.41
N LEU A 134 2.58 -18.04 16.33
CA LEU A 134 1.15 -18.32 16.29
C LEU A 134 0.84 -19.80 16.54
N VAL A 135 1.61 -20.71 15.98
CA VAL A 135 1.45 -22.15 16.21
C VAL A 135 1.70 -22.49 17.68
N LYS A 136 2.73 -21.90 18.29
CA LYS A 136 3.03 -22.10 19.72
C LYS A 136 1.90 -21.60 20.61
N ILE A 137 1.38 -20.40 20.36
CA ILE A 137 0.27 -19.82 21.11
C ILE A 137 -0.97 -20.72 21.01
N LYS A 138 -1.29 -21.19 19.81
CA LYS A 138 -2.42 -22.09 19.60
C LYS A 138 -2.31 -23.38 20.39
N ARG A 139 -1.13 -24.01 20.41
CA ARG A 139 -0.88 -25.23 21.21
C ARG A 139 -1.02 -24.99 22.69
N ASP A 140 -0.51 -23.86 23.20
CA ASP A 140 -0.61 -23.52 24.62
C ASP A 140 -2.06 -23.26 25.03
N LEU A 141 -2.90 -22.74 24.15
CA LEU A 141 -4.33 -22.54 24.39
C LEU A 141 -5.15 -23.84 24.35
N GLU A 142 -4.74 -24.81 23.55
CA GLU A 142 -5.41 -26.11 23.42
C GLU A 142 -5.09 -27.07 24.57
N ASN A 143 -4.02 -26.82 25.30
CA ASN A 143 -3.61 -27.60 26.46
C ASN A 143 -4.15 -26.98 27.75
#